data_ca4b9026f043299cfcd163abb1c55761
#
_entry.id   ca4b9026f043299cfcd163abb1c55761
#
_cell.length_a   1.000
_cell.length_b   1.000
_cell.length_c   1.000
_cell.angle_alpha   90.00
_cell.angle_beta   90.00
_cell.angle_gamma   90.00
#
_symmetry.space_group_name_H-M   'P 1'
#
loop_
_entity.id
_entity.type
_entity.pdbx_description
1 polymer ?
#
loop_
_entity_poly.entity_id
_entity_poly.type
_entity_poly.pdbx_seq_one_letter_code
_entity_poly.pdbx_strand_id
1 'polypeptide(L)'
;TVDRLVMAVDSGVIVNPLTASGQIEGGMTQALGYAVCEEMRYDEKGNAIERDLDRYHIFRADEMPALETIFVETFEPSHPFGVKAVAEIPMDGVAPAVGNAILDAVGVNLDENPTTPERVWRALKK
;
A
#
# COMPACT_ATOMS: atom_id res chain seq x y z
N THR A 1 13.62 -5.26 0.84
CA THR A 1 12.67 -5.28 -0.31
C THR A 1 11.40 -5.98 0.09
N VAL A 2 10.28 -5.57 -0.51
CA VAL A 2 9.01 -6.30 -0.44
C VAL A 2 9.00 -7.24 -1.65
N ASP A 3 8.94 -8.55 -1.42
CA ASP A 3 9.02 -9.52 -2.51
C ASP A 3 7.62 -9.92 -3.02
N ARG A 4 6.65 -9.94 -2.13
CA ARG A 4 5.26 -10.32 -2.44
C ARG A 4 4.28 -9.60 -1.53
N LEU A 5 3.14 -9.20 -2.09
CA LEU A 5 2.02 -8.63 -1.37
C LEU A 5 0.72 -9.35 -1.76
N VAL A 6 0.01 -9.87 -0.79
CA VAL A 6 -1.25 -10.61 -0.98
C VAL A 6 -2.37 -9.84 -0.30
N MET A 7 -3.48 -9.65 -1.01
CA MET A 7 -4.66 -8.95 -0.51
C MET A 7 -5.92 -9.79 -0.71
N ALA A 8 -6.54 -10.19 0.38
CA ALA A 8 -7.87 -10.80 0.36
C ALA A 8 -8.93 -9.72 0.59
N VAL A 9 -9.86 -9.57 -0.34
CA VAL A 9 -10.88 -8.50 -0.32
C VAL A 9 -12.28 -9.08 -0.47
N ASP A 10 -13.16 -8.70 0.45
CA ASP A 10 -14.60 -8.92 0.32
C ASP A 10 -15.24 -7.69 -0.35
N SER A 11 -15.48 -7.79 -1.64
CA SER A 11 -16.20 -6.78 -2.44
C SER A 11 -17.63 -7.20 -2.80
N GLY A 12 -18.20 -8.12 -2.03
CA GLY A 12 -19.49 -8.72 -2.35
C GLY A 12 -19.40 -9.59 -3.59
N VAL A 13 -20.41 -9.52 -4.45
CA VAL A 13 -20.40 -10.21 -5.75
C VAL A 13 -19.43 -9.54 -6.70
N ILE A 14 -18.52 -10.28 -7.28
CA ILE A 14 -17.54 -9.78 -8.24
C ILE A 14 -18.15 -9.73 -9.63
N VAL A 15 -18.52 -8.54 -10.09
CA VAL A 15 -19.15 -8.33 -11.40
C VAL A 15 -18.19 -8.58 -12.56
N ASN A 16 -16.96 -8.09 -12.42
CA ASN A 16 -15.90 -8.29 -13.42
C ASN A 16 -14.56 -8.56 -12.71
N PRO A 17 -14.11 -9.82 -12.68
CA PRO A 17 -12.88 -10.19 -11.97
C PRO A 17 -11.63 -9.46 -12.46
N LEU A 18 -11.50 -9.23 -13.78
CA LEU A 18 -10.33 -8.57 -14.35
C LEU A 18 -10.20 -7.11 -13.88
N THR A 19 -11.29 -6.35 -13.95
CA THR A 19 -11.29 -4.94 -13.51
C THR A 19 -11.23 -4.82 -12.00
N ALA A 20 -11.86 -5.74 -11.27
CA ALA A 20 -11.79 -5.77 -9.81
C ALA A 20 -10.35 -6.08 -9.32
N SER A 21 -9.67 -7.08 -9.91
CA SER A 21 -8.26 -7.37 -9.62
C SER A 21 -7.38 -6.15 -9.91
N GLY A 22 -7.54 -5.51 -11.07
CA GLY A 22 -6.79 -4.31 -11.42
C GLY A 22 -7.00 -3.14 -10.44
N GLN A 23 -8.20 -2.96 -9.88
CA GLN A 23 -8.45 -1.96 -8.84
C GLN A 23 -7.73 -2.31 -7.53
N ILE A 24 -7.77 -3.58 -7.13
CA ILE A 24 -7.09 -4.03 -5.91
C ILE A 24 -5.57 -3.88 -6.05
N GLU A 25 -5.00 -4.34 -7.15
CA GLU A 25 -3.57 -4.21 -7.44
C GLU A 25 -3.12 -2.74 -7.50
N GLY A 26 -3.94 -1.87 -8.11
CA GLY A 26 -3.70 -0.42 -8.13
C GLY A 26 -3.70 0.20 -6.74
N GLY A 27 -4.67 -0.15 -5.89
CA GLY A 27 -4.73 0.30 -4.50
C GLY A 27 -3.54 -0.19 -3.67
N MET A 28 -3.15 -1.46 -3.85
CA MET A 28 -1.96 -2.04 -3.21
C MET A 28 -0.68 -1.30 -3.62
N THR A 29 -0.53 -0.99 -4.91
CA THR A 29 0.62 -0.24 -5.45
C THR A 29 0.71 1.15 -4.83
N GLN A 30 -0.40 1.87 -4.81
CA GLN A 30 -0.47 3.22 -4.23
C GLN A 30 -0.13 3.21 -2.73
N ALA A 31 -0.71 2.28 -1.98
CA ALA A 31 -0.48 2.17 -0.54
C ALA A 31 0.94 1.70 -0.21
N LEU A 32 1.54 0.84 -1.04
CA LEU A 32 2.92 0.44 -0.88
C LEU A 32 3.86 1.64 -1.06
N GLY A 33 3.60 2.50 -2.05
CA GLY A 33 4.35 3.74 -2.27
C GLY A 33 4.40 4.59 -1.02
N TYR A 34 3.24 4.98 -0.47
CA TYR A 34 3.24 5.82 0.72
C TYR A 34 3.76 5.11 1.99
N ALA A 35 3.68 3.79 2.02
CA ALA A 35 4.20 3.02 3.15
C ALA A 35 5.73 3.01 3.24
N VAL A 36 6.44 3.03 2.09
CA VAL A 36 7.90 2.80 2.08
C VAL A 36 8.75 3.88 1.43
N CYS A 37 8.21 4.74 0.56
CA CYS A 37 9.04 5.70 -0.18
C CYS A 37 8.43 7.08 -0.43
N GLU A 38 7.10 7.20 -0.55
CA GLU A 38 6.48 8.48 -0.89
C GLU A 38 6.42 9.42 0.30
N GLU A 39 7.06 10.57 0.19
CA GLU A 39 7.07 11.60 1.23
C GLU A 39 7.17 12.99 0.60
N MET A 40 6.26 13.88 0.99
CA MET A 40 6.34 15.29 0.65
C MET A 40 6.91 16.07 1.83
N ARG A 41 8.12 16.60 1.68
CA ARG A 41 8.81 17.39 2.70
C ARG A 41 8.76 18.87 2.35
N TYR A 42 8.87 19.70 3.37
CA TYR A 42 8.86 21.15 3.20
C TYR A 42 10.10 21.77 3.86
N ASP A 43 10.60 22.86 3.26
CA ASP A 43 11.65 23.67 3.86
C ASP A 43 11.10 24.56 5.00
N GLU A 44 11.97 25.27 5.69
CA GLU A 44 11.60 26.19 6.78
C GLU A 44 10.67 27.33 6.34
N LYS A 45 10.55 27.58 5.04
CA LYS A 45 9.66 28.60 4.46
C LYS A 45 8.35 28.03 3.93
N GLY A 46 8.14 26.71 4.09
CA GLY A 46 6.94 26.03 3.62
C GLY A 46 6.96 25.69 2.12
N ASN A 47 8.10 25.76 1.43
CA ASN A 47 8.19 25.31 0.05
C ASN A 47 8.40 23.81 -0.01
N ALA A 48 7.68 23.13 -0.90
CA ALA A 48 7.88 21.72 -1.14
C ALA A 48 9.30 21.43 -1.67
N ILE A 49 9.95 20.40 -1.13
CA ILE A 49 11.26 19.92 -1.57
C ILE A 49 11.09 19.01 -2.78
N GLU A 50 10.14 18.09 -2.72
CA GLU A 50 9.77 17.17 -3.79
C GLU A 50 8.80 17.88 -4.76
N ARG A 51 9.36 18.64 -5.73
CA ARG A 51 8.57 19.49 -6.66
C ARG A 51 8.24 18.84 -7.99
N ASP A 52 8.86 17.71 -8.27
CA ASP A 52 8.76 16.99 -9.54
C ASP A 52 8.94 15.49 -9.30
N LEU A 53 8.65 14.67 -10.31
CA LEU A 53 8.76 13.21 -10.24
C LEU A 53 10.21 12.69 -10.22
N ASP A 54 11.21 13.55 -10.45
CA ASP A 54 12.62 13.18 -10.25
C ASP A 54 12.97 13.12 -8.75
N ARG A 55 12.22 13.82 -7.92
CA ARG A 55 12.42 13.92 -6.46
C ARG A 55 11.36 13.21 -5.67
N TYR A 56 10.10 13.27 -6.11
CA TYR A 56 9.00 12.54 -5.51
C TYR A 56 8.97 11.12 -6.13
N HIS A 57 9.49 10.16 -5.37
CA HIS A 57 9.62 8.79 -5.86
C HIS A 57 8.29 8.06 -5.81
N ILE A 58 7.80 7.62 -6.96
CA ILE A 58 6.69 6.69 -7.13
C ILE A 58 7.27 5.37 -7.63
N PHE A 59 6.73 4.25 -7.18
CA PHE A 59 7.16 2.93 -7.66
C PHE A 59 7.08 2.81 -9.17
N ARG A 60 8.16 2.37 -9.77
CA ARG A 60 8.20 2.00 -11.19
C ARG A 60 7.88 0.52 -11.37
N ALA A 61 7.55 0.12 -12.59
CA ALA A 61 7.15 -1.24 -12.89
C ALA A 61 8.22 -2.30 -12.53
N ASP A 62 9.49 -1.93 -12.63
CA ASP A 62 10.64 -2.79 -12.30
C ASP A 62 10.94 -2.88 -10.79
N GLU A 63 10.31 -2.03 -9.98
CA GLU A 63 10.44 -2.00 -8.52
C GLU A 63 9.29 -2.71 -7.81
N MET A 64 8.22 -3.05 -8.55
CA MET A 64 7.02 -3.64 -7.97
C MET A 64 7.25 -5.08 -7.51
N PRO A 65 6.74 -5.45 -6.31
CA PRO A 65 6.69 -6.83 -5.87
C PRO A 65 5.67 -7.65 -6.66
N ALA A 66 5.67 -8.97 -6.46
CA ALA A 66 4.57 -9.80 -6.92
C ALA A 66 3.29 -9.43 -6.16
N LEU A 67 2.24 -9.06 -6.89
CA LEU A 67 0.92 -8.75 -6.34
C LEU A 67 -0.02 -9.93 -6.54
N GLU A 68 -0.79 -10.26 -5.51
CA GLU A 68 -1.77 -11.33 -5.57
C GLU A 68 -3.09 -10.88 -4.94
N THR A 69 -4.17 -11.01 -5.68
CA THR A 69 -5.53 -10.70 -5.25
C THR A 69 -6.32 -11.97 -4.98
N ILE A 70 -6.97 -12.03 -3.82
CA ILE A 70 -7.91 -13.10 -3.44
C ILE A 70 -9.28 -12.47 -3.24
N PHE A 71 -10.26 -12.91 -4.03
CA PHE A 71 -11.65 -12.51 -3.85
C PHE A 71 -12.32 -13.36 -2.78
N VAL A 72 -12.87 -12.69 -1.77
CA VAL A 72 -13.77 -13.30 -0.78
C VAL A 72 -15.18 -12.86 -1.15
N GLU A 73 -15.89 -13.71 -1.90
CA GLU A 73 -17.22 -13.36 -2.39
C GLU A 73 -18.28 -13.56 -1.31
N THR A 74 -19.06 -12.51 -1.08
CA THR A 74 -20.25 -12.51 -0.24
C THR A 74 -21.41 -11.89 -1.02
N PHE A 75 -22.59 -11.80 -0.43
CA PHE A 75 -23.73 -11.10 -1.01
C PHE A 75 -24.20 -10.00 -0.05
N GLU A 76 -24.20 -8.75 -0.51
CA GLU A 76 -24.68 -7.62 0.27
C GLU A 76 -26.13 -7.28 -0.13
N PRO A 77 -27.12 -7.60 0.73
CA PRO A 77 -28.53 -7.48 0.37
C PRO A 77 -29.01 -6.02 0.25
N SER A 78 -28.29 -5.05 0.82
CA SER A 78 -28.66 -3.64 0.78
C SER A 78 -28.22 -2.94 -0.50
N HIS A 79 -27.34 -3.56 -1.30
CA HIS A 79 -26.83 -2.99 -2.54
C HIS A 79 -27.31 -3.75 -3.79
N PRO A 80 -27.47 -3.05 -4.94
CA PRO A 80 -27.78 -3.69 -6.20
C PRO A 80 -26.80 -4.83 -6.51
N PHE A 81 -27.31 -5.95 -6.97
CA PHE A 81 -26.53 -7.15 -7.35
C PHE A 81 -25.68 -7.77 -6.24
N GLY A 82 -25.81 -7.32 -4.99
CA GLY A 82 -25.02 -7.82 -3.86
C GLY A 82 -23.57 -7.38 -3.85
N VAL A 83 -23.23 -6.28 -4.54
CA VAL A 83 -21.87 -5.75 -4.63
C VAL A 83 -21.49 -4.91 -3.42
N LYS A 84 -20.18 -4.78 -3.15
CA LYS A 84 -19.58 -3.83 -2.20
C LYS A 84 -18.52 -3.01 -2.92
N ALA A 85 -17.98 -2.00 -2.23
CA ALA A 85 -16.86 -1.21 -2.73
C ALA A 85 -15.59 -2.07 -2.92
N VAL A 86 -14.70 -1.66 -3.83
CA VAL A 86 -13.45 -2.39 -4.13
C VAL A 86 -12.23 -1.47 -4.27
N ALA A 87 -12.42 -0.18 -4.59
CA ALA A 87 -11.32 0.67 -5.01
C ALA A 87 -10.42 1.15 -3.86
N GLU A 88 -10.97 1.60 -2.74
CA GLU A 88 -10.21 2.20 -1.62
C GLU A 88 -9.75 1.16 -0.59
N ILE A 89 -10.51 0.11 -0.39
CA ILE A 89 -10.24 -0.96 0.59
C ILE A 89 -8.79 -1.50 0.53
N PRO A 90 -8.21 -1.73 -0.67
CA PRO A 90 -6.84 -2.25 -0.78
C PRO A 90 -5.77 -1.31 -0.24
N MET A 91 -6.06 -0.04 -0.07
CA MET A 91 -5.10 0.92 0.49
C MET A 91 -4.95 0.80 2.01
N ASP A 92 -5.99 0.40 2.73
CA ASP A 92 -6.02 0.46 4.19
C ASP A 92 -5.08 -0.56 4.84
N GLY A 93 -4.94 -1.75 4.25
CA GLY A 93 -4.21 -2.87 4.84
C GLY A 93 -2.71 -2.90 4.57
N VAL A 94 -2.20 -2.20 3.56
CA VAL A 94 -0.81 -2.37 3.08
C VAL A 94 0.21 -1.78 4.04
N ALA A 95 0.03 -0.54 4.48
CA ALA A 95 1.00 0.10 5.39
C ALA A 95 1.13 -0.64 6.73
N PRO A 96 0.04 -1.04 7.40
CA PRO A 96 0.17 -1.84 8.62
C PRO A 96 0.77 -3.23 8.35
N ALA A 97 0.49 -3.86 7.20
CA ALA A 97 1.12 -5.13 6.83
C ALA A 97 2.64 -5.00 6.65
N VAL A 98 3.10 -3.91 5.99
CA VAL A 98 4.54 -3.60 5.85
C VAL A 98 5.16 -3.34 7.21
N GLY A 99 4.52 -2.55 8.07
CA GLY A 99 4.99 -2.29 9.43
C GLY A 99 5.16 -3.58 10.25
N ASN A 100 4.16 -4.47 10.21
CA ASN A 100 4.21 -5.77 10.87
C ASN A 100 5.31 -6.67 10.29
N ALA A 101 5.51 -6.67 8.97
CA ALA A 101 6.58 -7.45 8.33
C ALA A 101 7.98 -6.94 8.74
N ILE A 102 8.17 -5.63 8.88
CA ILE A 102 9.41 -5.05 9.39
C ILE A 102 9.62 -5.45 10.85
N LEU A 103 8.59 -5.35 11.68
CA LEU A 103 8.65 -5.76 13.08
C LEU A 103 9.04 -7.24 13.20
N ASP A 104 8.43 -8.12 12.40
CA ASP A 104 8.73 -9.56 12.39
C ASP A 104 10.16 -9.84 11.93
N ALA A 105 10.61 -9.15 10.88
CA ALA A 105 11.92 -9.37 10.29
C ALA A 105 13.10 -8.87 11.14
N VAL A 106 12.93 -7.74 11.84
CA VAL A 106 14.06 -7.05 12.50
C VAL A 106 13.77 -6.61 13.95
N GLY A 107 12.58 -6.89 14.47
CA GLY A 107 12.21 -6.59 15.87
C GLY A 107 12.01 -5.10 16.17
N VAL A 108 11.85 -4.25 15.15
CA VAL A 108 11.71 -2.80 15.31
C VAL A 108 10.31 -2.36 14.92
N ASN A 109 9.63 -1.64 15.81
CA ASN A 109 8.39 -0.96 15.50
C ASN A 109 8.67 0.49 15.06
N LEU A 110 8.08 0.89 13.93
CA LEU A 110 8.15 2.25 13.39
C LEU A 110 6.76 2.87 13.46
N ASP A 111 6.65 4.03 14.11
CA ASP A 111 5.37 4.71 14.37
C ASP A 111 5.05 5.77 13.31
N GLU A 112 5.85 5.85 12.24
CA GLU A 112 5.70 6.85 11.18
C GLU A 112 5.93 6.26 9.78
N ASN A 113 5.20 6.78 8.81
CA ASN A 113 5.37 6.49 7.38
C ASN A 113 6.06 7.66 6.66
N PRO A 114 6.74 7.39 5.53
CA PRO A 114 7.10 6.08 4.99
C PRO A 114 8.16 5.35 5.84
N THR A 115 8.10 4.04 5.90
CA THR A 115 9.10 3.19 6.57
C THR A 115 10.34 3.01 5.69
N THR A 116 11.02 4.11 5.40
CA THR A 116 12.20 4.10 4.53
C THR A 116 13.33 3.23 5.07
N PRO A 117 14.21 2.69 4.22
CA PRO A 117 15.40 1.93 4.66
C PRO A 117 16.24 2.70 5.69
N GLU A 118 16.35 4.02 5.55
CA GLU A 118 17.06 4.87 6.49
C GLU A 118 16.39 4.90 7.88
N ARG A 119 15.05 5.02 7.93
CA ARG A 119 14.29 4.99 9.20
C ARG A 119 14.44 3.65 9.90
N VAL A 120 14.35 2.54 9.17
CA VAL A 120 14.57 1.19 9.72
C VAL A 120 16.01 1.08 10.27
N TRP A 121 17.01 1.49 9.48
CA TRP A 121 18.41 1.44 9.91
C TRP A 121 18.69 2.29 11.16
N ARG A 122 18.12 3.49 11.24
CA ARG A 122 18.26 4.35 12.43
C ARG A 122 17.63 3.74 13.67
N ALA A 123 16.47 3.09 13.52
CA ALA A 123 15.77 2.43 14.61
C ALA A 123 16.52 1.21 15.14
N LEU A 124 17.22 0.47 14.27
CA LEU A 124 18.09 -0.66 14.66
C LEU A 124 19.33 -0.26 15.46
N LYS A 125 19.68 1.02 15.48
CA LYS A 125 20.85 1.53 16.23
C LYS A 125 20.53 2.10 17.60
N LYS A 126 19.25 2.20 17.93
CA LYS A 126 18.78 2.63 19.25
C LYS A 126 18.72 1.43 20.20
#